data_d7cc96b61d1b7ea96d2c8d11c112e7c8
#
_entry.id   d7cc96b61d1b7ea96d2c8d11c112e7c8
#
_cell.length_a   1.000
_cell.length_b   1.000
_cell.length_c   1.000
_cell.angle_alpha   90.00
_cell.angle_beta   90.00
_cell.angle_gamma   90.00
#
_symmetry.space_group_name_H-M   'P 1'
#
loop_
_entity.id
_entity.type
_entity.pdbx_description
1 polymer ?
#
loop_
_entity_poly.entity_id
_entity_poly.type
_entity_poly.pdbx_seq_one_letter_code
_entity_poly.pdbx_strand_id
1 'polypeptide(L)'
;MKYVCLLRGINVGGKNKVSMGELKTKFADIGYKDVLTYINSGNIIFCADDDAKTVKIKVNKILKAFPFDIKNVILTREECLEDALNLPAWWNEPLARKDVLFYTDEVDYEEMKTCINKMPLNDEVVYFGKKAVFWGKYTKKEYLKTSYHKLLMKESFYPFITIRNNKTFNKLEEMLR
;
A
#
# COMPACT_ATOMS: atom_id res chain seq x y z
N MET A 1 18.13 8.69 2.68
CA MET A 1 16.70 8.85 3.05
C MET A 1 16.10 7.47 3.37
N LYS A 2 15.06 7.39 4.22
CA LYS A 2 14.34 6.15 4.53
C LYS A 2 13.10 6.02 3.64
N TYR A 3 12.89 4.84 3.09
CA TYR A 3 11.81 4.52 2.15
C TYR A 3 11.01 3.31 2.62
N VAL A 4 9.77 3.22 2.16
CA VAL A 4 8.95 2.01 2.21
C VAL A 4 8.54 1.61 0.80
N CYS A 5 8.71 0.33 0.47
CA CYS A 5 8.23 -0.29 -0.76
C CYS A 5 7.13 -1.29 -0.43
N LEU A 6 5.97 -1.11 -1.04
CA LEU A 6 4.77 -1.92 -0.84
C LEU A 6 4.46 -2.68 -2.12
N LEU A 7 4.63 -4.00 -2.11
CA LEU A 7 4.37 -4.84 -3.27
C LEU A 7 2.90 -5.25 -3.34
N ARG A 8 2.39 -5.43 -4.56
CA ARG A 8 1.04 -5.90 -4.82
C ARG A 8 1.03 -7.36 -5.28
N GLY A 9 0.08 -8.13 -4.74
CA GLY A 9 -0.31 -9.43 -5.29
C GLY A 9 0.73 -10.54 -5.19
N ILE A 10 1.70 -10.42 -4.27
CA ILE A 10 2.64 -11.49 -3.97
C ILE A 10 2.16 -12.36 -2.82
N ASN A 11 2.52 -13.62 -2.81
CA ASN A 11 2.25 -14.59 -1.73
C ASN A 11 0.75 -14.72 -1.37
N VAL A 12 -0.16 -14.49 -2.32
CA VAL A 12 -1.61 -14.57 -2.11
C VAL A 12 -2.16 -15.85 -2.75
N GLY A 13 -2.95 -16.62 -2.00
CA GLY A 13 -3.61 -17.82 -2.51
C GLY A 13 -2.65 -18.86 -3.10
N GLY A 14 -1.41 -18.93 -2.62
CA GLY A 14 -0.38 -19.84 -3.12
C GLY A 14 0.26 -19.45 -4.46
N LYS A 15 -0.15 -18.33 -5.03
CA LYS A 15 0.38 -17.77 -6.28
C LYS A 15 1.43 -16.71 -6.03
N ASN A 16 2.23 -16.39 -7.07
CA ASN A 16 3.23 -15.30 -7.06
C ASN A 16 4.14 -15.36 -5.84
N LYS A 17 4.70 -16.55 -5.59
CA LYS A 17 5.56 -16.76 -4.42
C LYS A 17 6.85 -15.96 -4.56
N VAL A 18 7.14 -15.17 -3.53
CA VAL A 18 8.36 -14.36 -3.39
C VAL A 18 8.91 -14.55 -1.99
N SER A 19 10.16 -14.94 -1.88
CA SER A 19 10.85 -15.01 -0.61
C SER A 19 11.17 -13.58 -0.12
N MET A 20 10.70 -13.22 1.06
CA MET A 20 11.04 -11.94 1.68
C MET A 20 12.54 -11.83 2.02
N GLY A 21 13.18 -12.97 2.33
CA GLY A 21 14.62 -13.04 2.53
C GLY A 21 15.40 -12.77 1.24
N GLU A 22 14.96 -13.34 0.11
CA GLU A 22 15.54 -13.06 -1.20
C GLU A 22 15.40 -11.59 -1.59
N LEU A 23 14.21 -10.99 -1.39
CA LEU A 23 13.99 -9.56 -1.62
C LEU A 23 14.95 -8.71 -0.78
N LYS A 24 15.07 -9.03 0.53
CA LYS A 24 15.99 -8.32 1.42
C LYS A 24 17.43 -8.35 0.88
N THR A 25 17.90 -9.51 0.45
CA THR A 25 19.23 -9.67 -0.15
C THR A 25 19.37 -8.82 -1.43
N LYS A 26 18.41 -8.91 -2.36
CA LYS A 26 18.44 -8.13 -3.61
C LYS A 26 18.47 -6.61 -3.37
N PHE A 27 17.78 -6.11 -2.35
CA PHE A 27 17.84 -4.69 -1.98
C PHE A 27 19.20 -4.31 -1.38
N ALA A 28 19.78 -5.18 -0.55
CA ALA A 28 21.12 -4.95 0.01
C ALA A 28 22.22 -4.99 -1.08
N ASP A 29 22.11 -5.89 -2.06
CA ASP A 29 23.08 -6.06 -3.16
C ASP A 29 23.19 -4.82 -4.06
N ILE A 30 22.14 -3.99 -4.14
CA ILE A 30 22.18 -2.70 -4.87
C ILE A 30 22.62 -1.51 -3.99
N GLY A 31 23.12 -1.79 -2.78
CA GLY A 31 23.70 -0.80 -1.87
C GLY A 31 22.70 -0.16 -0.90
N TYR A 32 21.47 -0.65 -0.80
CA TYR A 32 20.52 -0.14 0.19
C TYR A 32 20.81 -0.68 1.58
N LYS A 33 20.68 0.18 2.58
CA LYS A 33 21.06 -0.09 3.98
C LYS A 33 19.79 -0.30 4.84
N ASP A 34 19.96 -0.93 5.99
CA ASP A 34 18.92 -1.15 6.99
C ASP A 34 17.66 -1.79 6.41
N VAL A 35 17.84 -2.74 5.49
CA VAL A 35 16.72 -3.40 4.80
C VAL A 35 15.97 -4.29 5.76
N LEU A 36 14.72 -3.96 6.01
CA LEU A 36 13.79 -4.69 6.85
C LEU A 36 12.58 -5.13 6.03
N THR A 37 12.09 -6.32 6.31
CA THR A 37 10.83 -6.83 5.73
C THR A 37 9.81 -7.07 6.83
N TYR A 38 8.54 -6.82 6.55
CA TYR A 38 7.46 -7.07 7.49
C TYR A 38 6.37 -7.89 6.84
N ILE A 39 6.06 -9.05 7.41
CA ILE A 39 5.13 -10.08 6.92
C ILE A 39 5.34 -10.45 5.43
N ASN A 40 4.62 -11.46 4.95
CA ASN A 40 4.82 -11.98 3.59
C ASN A 40 4.08 -11.21 2.48
N SER A 41 3.36 -10.15 2.82
CA SER A 41 2.60 -9.35 1.83
C SER A 41 3.41 -8.29 1.07
N GLY A 42 4.75 -8.31 1.23
CA GLY A 42 5.64 -7.43 0.47
C GLY A 42 5.74 -6.01 1.02
N ASN A 43 6.13 -5.90 2.28
CA ASN A 43 6.47 -4.62 2.91
C ASN A 43 7.97 -4.60 3.16
N ILE A 44 8.68 -3.65 2.54
CA ILE A 44 10.13 -3.53 2.63
C ILE A 44 10.44 -2.09 3.03
N ILE A 45 11.18 -1.93 4.13
CA ILE A 45 11.71 -0.63 4.59
C ILE A 45 13.21 -0.65 4.40
N PHE A 46 13.77 0.43 3.90
CA PHE A 46 15.21 0.53 3.62
C PHE A 46 15.69 1.98 3.61
N CYS A 47 16.99 2.17 3.75
CA CYS A 47 17.67 3.46 3.59
C CYS A 47 18.43 3.48 2.25
N ALA A 48 18.32 4.57 1.53
CA ALA A 48 19.05 4.83 0.29
C ALA A 48 19.56 6.27 0.25
N ASP A 49 20.73 6.44 -0.40
CA ASP A 49 21.29 7.77 -0.67
C ASP A 49 20.72 8.35 -1.98
N ASP A 50 20.11 7.51 -2.81
CA ASP A 50 19.43 7.88 -4.05
C ASP A 50 18.18 8.72 -3.79
N ASP A 51 17.80 9.53 -4.78
CA ASP A 51 16.50 10.22 -4.82
C ASP A 51 15.35 9.23 -5.13
N ALA A 52 14.11 9.65 -4.91
CA ALA A 52 12.93 8.80 -5.08
C ALA A 52 12.78 8.26 -6.51
N LYS A 53 13.16 9.02 -7.54
CA LYS A 53 13.09 8.59 -8.94
C LYS A 53 14.10 7.47 -9.21
N THR A 54 15.32 7.63 -8.77
CA THR A 54 16.39 6.63 -8.89
C THR A 54 16.05 5.37 -8.12
N VAL A 55 15.50 5.50 -6.90
CA VAL A 55 15.01 4.36 -6.10
C VAL A 55 13.96 3.57 -6.86
N LYS A 56 12.94 4.23 -7.44
CA LYS A 56 11.91 3.57 -8.25
C LYS A 56 12.49 2.80 -9.42
N ILE A 57 13.44 3.37 -10.15
CA ILE A 57 14.10 2.71 -11.28
C ILE A 57 14.84 1.45 -10.83
N LYS A 58 15.64 1.54 -9.79
CA LYS A 58 16.45 0.43 -9.26
C LYS A 58 15.56 -0.70 -8.71
N VAL A 59 14.53 -0.36 -7.93
CA VAL A 59 13.57 -1.34 -7.39
C VAL A 59 12.81 -2.03 -8.51
N ASN A 60 12.28 -1.28 -9.49
CA ASN A 60 11.60 -1.88 -10.62
C ASN A 60 12.49 -2.84 -11.42
N LYS A 61 13.80 -2.55 -11.54
CA LYS A 61 14.77 -3.47 -12.17
C LYS A 61 14.89 -4.78 -11.39
N ILE A 62 14.96 -4.72 -10.05
CA ILE A 62 14.95 -5.91 -9.20
C ILE A 62 13.67 -6.73 -9.41
N LEU A 63 12.50 -6.07 -9.38
CA LEU A 63 11.21 -6.75 -9.48
C LEU A 63 10.97 -7.38 -10.84
N LYS A 64 11.52 -6.83 -11.92
CA LYS A 64 11.48 -7.42 -13.27
C LYS A 64 12.23 -8.76 -13.40
N ALA A 65 13.09 -9.11 -12.45
CA ALA A 65 13.75 -10.40 -12.43
C ALA A 65 12.84 -11.56 -11.99
N PHE A 66 11.66 -11.28 -11.45
CA PHE A 66 10.66 -12.30 -11.12
C PHE A 66 9.84 -12.68 -12.35
N PRO A 67 9.33 -13.94 -12.41
CA PRO A 67 8.63 -14.46 -13.60
C PRO A 67 7.19 -13.92 -13.78
N PHE A 68 6.80 -12.92 -13.03
CA PHE A 68 5.49 -12.28 -13.08
C PHE A 68 5.62 -10.79 -12.76
N ASP A 69 4.66 -9.98 -13.23
CA ASP A 69 4.65 -8.55 -12.98
C ASP A 69 4.29 -8.25 -11.52
N ILE A 70 5.16 -7.48 -10.86
CA ILE A 70 4.97 -7.03 -9.47
C ILE A 70 4.80 -5.53 -9.45
N LYS A 71 3.57 -5.08 -9.32
CA LYS A 71 3.26 -3.67 -9.06
C LYS A 71 3.74 -3.27 -7.67
N ASN A 72 4.21 -2.06 -7.53
CA ASN A 72 4.71 -1.56 -6.26
C ASN A 72 4.41 -0.07 -6.06
N VAL A 73 4.34 0.32 -4.81
CA VAL A 73 4.29 1.72 -4.38
C VAL A 73 5.52 1.99 -3.53
N ILE A 74 6.25 3.05 -3.85
CA ILE A 74 7.41 3.48 -3.08
C ILE A 74 7.13 4.87 -2.54
N LEU A 75 7.22 5.02 -1.23
CA LEU A 75 7.04 6.28 -0.52
C LEU A 75 8.30 6.58 0.30
N THR A 76 8.60 7.86 0.46
CA THR A 76 9.54 8.29 1.48
C THR A 76 8.91 8.14 2.87
N ARG A 77 9.77 8.12 3.89
CA ARG A 77 9.33 8.17 5.29
C ARG A 77 8.39 9.33 5.54
N GLU A 78 8.75 10.51 5.05
CA GLU A 78 8.00 11.76 5.23
C GLU A 78 6.60 11.67 4.60
N GLU A 79 6.50 11.16 3.37
CA GLU A 79 5.21 10.98 2.67
C GLU A 79 4.28 10.01 3.42
N CYS A 80 4.82 8.92 3.95
CA CYS A 80 4.03 7.94 4.70
C CYS A 80 3.57 8.50 6.07
N LEU A 81 4.47 9.20 6.78
CA LEU A 81 4.16 9.78 8.08
C LEU A 81 3.24 10.99 7.99
N GLU A 82 3.26 11.76 6.91
CA GLU A 82 2.34 12.88 6.70
C GLU A 82 0.89 12.40 6.67
N ASP A 83 0.58 11.32 5.94
CA ASP A 83 -0.76 10.74 5.95
C ASP A 83 -1.12 10.19 7.34
N ALA A 84 -0.18 9.55 8.04
CA ALA A 84 -0.39 9.02 9.38
C ALA A 84 -0.69 10.10 10.44
N LEU A 85 -0.12 11.31 10.28
CA LEU A 85 -0.38 12.44 11.19
C LEU A 85 -1.74 13.12 10.96
N ASN A 86 -2.33 12.94 9.79
CA ASN A 86 -3.57 13.60 9.38
C ASN A 86 -4.77 12.65 9.31
N LEU A 87 -4.72 11.52 9.99
CA LEU A 87 -5.78 10.53 9.99
C LEU A 87 -7.10 11.09 10.57
N PRO A 88 -8.25 10.72 9.99
CA PRO A 88 -9.56 11.15 10.49
C PRO A 88 -9.86 10.52 11.85
N ALA A 89 -10.76 11.16 12.62
CA ALA A 89 -11.12 10.70 13.98
C ALA A 89 -11.56 9.23 14.01
N TRP A 90 -12.35 8.79 13.02
CA TRP A 90 -12.85 7.41 12.93
C TRP A 90 -11.75 6.34 12.79
N TRP A 91 -10.53 6.73 12.40
CA TRP A 91 -9.42 5.79 12.32
C TRP A 91 -9.08 5.15 13.68
N ASN A 92 -9.33 5.86 14.75
CA ASN A 92 -9.11 5.38 16.12
C ASN A 92 -10.34 4.67 16.72
N GLU A 93 -11.48 4.68 16.02
CA GLU A 93 -12.68 3.98 16.45
C GLU A 93 -12.59 2.47 16.20
N PRO A 94 -13.38 1.65 16.92
CA PRO A 94 -13.40 0.19 16.78
C PRO A 94 -14.23 -0.26 15.56
N LEU A 95 -13.85 0.15 14.35
CA LEU A 95 -14.49 -0.31 13.13
C LEU A 95 -14.23 -1.79 12.87
N ALA A 96 -15.19 -2.46 12.23
CA ALA A 96 -15.06 -3.87 11.86
C ALA A 96 -13.92 -4.12 10.87
N ARG A 97 -13.63 -3.13 10.01
CA ARG A 97 -12.52 -3.17 9.06
C ARG A 97 -12.00 -1.77 8.78
N LYS A 98 -10.68 -1.67 8.67
CA LYS A 98 -9.97 -0.46 8.21
C LYS A 98 -8.83 -0.89 7.29
N ASP A 99 -8.83 -0.37 6.08
CA ASP A 99 -7.82 -0.63 5.06
C ASP A 99 -7.23 0.69 4.53
N VAL A 100 -5.98 0.63 4.11
CA VAL A 100 -5.26 1.72 3.44
C VAL A 100 -4.96 1.27 2.02
N LEU A 101 -5.40 2.05 1.05
CA LEU A 101 -5.22 1.83 -0.38
C LEU A 101 -4.10 2.75 -0.87
N PHE A 102 -2.93 2.20 -1.06
CA PHE A 102 -1.82 2.89 -1.70
C PHE A 102 -1.92 2.70 -3.21
N TYR A 103 -1.61 3.72 -3.99
CA TYR A 103 -1.71 3.70 -5.45
C TYR A 103 -0.36 3.98 -6.12
N THR A 104 -0.14 3.36 -7.27
CA THR A 104 1.06 3.54 -8.08
C THR A 104 1.00 4.85 -8.84
N ASP A 105 2.11 5.26 -9.45
CA ASP A 105 2.19 6.52 -10.23
C ASP A 105 1.32 6.50 -11.51
N GLU A 106 0.83 5.33 -11.93
CA GLU A 106 -0.08 5.19 -13.08
C GLU A 106 -1.53 5.62 -12.78
N VAL A 107 -1.87 5.80 -11.50
CA VAL A 107 -3.23 6.21 -11.09
C VAL A 107 -3.34 7.72 -11.15
N ASP A 108 -4.34 8.23 -11.89
CA ASP A 108 -4.78 9.61 -11.76
C ASP A 108 -5.58 9.75 -10.45
N TYR A 109 -5.00 10.47 -9.50
CA TYR A 109 -5.58 10.62 -8.16
C TYR A 109 -6.93 11.34 -8.18
N GLU A 110 -7.10 12.38 -8.98
CA GLU A 110 -8.34 13.15 -9.02
C GLU A 110 -9.46 12.36 -9.71
N GLU A 111 -9.12 11.59 -10.74
CA GLU A 111 -10.06 10.68 -11.38
C GLU A 111 -10.50 9.57 -10.41
N MET A 112 -9.56 8.92 -9.73
CA MET A 112 -9.84 7.91 -8.72
C MET A 112 -10.73 8.46 -7.60
N LYS A 113 -10.41 9.64 -7.06
CA LYS A 113 -11.16 10.33 -6.02
C LYS A 113 -12.60 10.63 -6.48
N THR A 114 -12.74 11.15 -7.70
CA THR A 114 -14.05 11.43 -8.31
C THR A 114 -14.87 10.15 -8.44
N CYS A 115 -14.27 9.07 -8.88
CA CYS A 115 -14.91 7.76 -9.01
C CYS A 115 -15.38 7.23 -7.66
N ILE A 116 -14.50 7.22 -6.66
CA ILE A 116 -14.84 6.73 -5.32
C ILE A 116 -15.95 7.58 -4.67
N ASN A 117 -15.93 8.90 -4.84
CA ASN A 117 -16.96 9.79 -4.30
C ASN A 117 -18.35 9.55 -4.89
N LYS A 118 -18.47 8.93 -6.06
CA LYS A 118 -19.75 8.55 -6.67
C LYS A 118 -20.27 7.20 -6.17
N MET A 119 -19.47 6.44 -5.45
CA MET A 119 -19.90 5.14 -4.93
C MET A 119 -20.86 5.31 -3.76
N PRO A 120 -21.95 4.54 -3.69
CA PRO A 120 -22.83 4.55 -2.51
C PRO A 120 -22.10 3.92 -1.31
N LEU A 121 -21.87 4.69 -0.25
CA LEU A 121 -21.24 4.24 0.97
C LEU A 121 -22.29 3.81 1.99
N ASN A 122 -22.55 2.52 2.08
CA ASN A 122 -23.47 1.93 3.05
C ASN A 122 -22.69 1.39 4.25
N ASP A 123 -22.74 2.09 5.39
CA ASP A 123 -21.98 1.73 6.59
C ASP A 123 -20.46 1.69 6.34
N GLU A 124 -20.01 2.49 5.37
CA GLU A 124 -18.62 2.68 5.00
C GLU A 124 -18.22 4.14 5.15
N VAL A 125 -16.94 4.37 5.36
CA VAL A 125 -16.37 5.72 5.44
C VAL A 125 -15.05 5.75 4.67
N VAL A 126 -14.79 6.86 3.98
CA VAL A 126 -13.58 7.05 3.18
C VAL A 126 -12.92 8.38 3.56
N TYR A 127 -11.61 8.37 3.64
CA TYR A 127 -10.79 9.56 3.78
C TYR A 127 -9.68 9.55 2.74
N PHE A 128 -9.50 10.67 2.05
CA PHE A 128 -8.48 10.84 1.02
C PHE A 128 -7.25 11.53 1.64
N GLY A 129 -6.19 10.78 1.85
CA GLY A 129 -4.88 11.29 2.22
C GLY A 129 -4.11 11.78 0.99
N LYS A 130 -2.88 12.23 1.18
CA LYS A 130 -2.01 12.69 0.07
C LYS A 130 -1.46 11.55 -0.78
N LYS A 131 -1.15 10.41 -0.14
CA LYS A 131 -0.48 9.25 -0.77
C LYS A 131 -1.28 7.96 -0.66
N ALA A 132 -2.41 7.98 0.04
CA ALA A 132 -3.26 6.83 0.20
C ALA A 132 -4.73 7.22 0.41
N VAL A 133 -5.62 6.27 0.16
CA VAL A 133 -7.03 6.36 0.50
C VAL A 133 -7.29 5.43 1.67
N PHE A 134 -7.90 5.96 2.71
CA PHE A 134 -8.27 5.22 3.92
C PHE A 134 -9.73 4.85 3.85
N TRP A 135 -10.04 3.56 4.03
CA TRP A 135 -11.40 3.04 3.88
C TRP A 135 -11.81 2.24 5.11
N GLY A 136 -12.91 2.63 5.73
CA GLY A 136 -13.46 2.00 6.92
C GLY A 136 -14.83 1.38 6.68
N LYS A 137 -15.14 0.31 7.42
CA LYS A 137 -16.44 -0.34 7.50
C LYS A 137 -16.82 -0.48 8.96
N TYR A 138 -17.95 0.11 9.36
CA TYR A 138 -18.35 0.16 10.78
C TYR A 138 -18.73 -1.22 11.32
N THR A 139 -19.55 -1.99 10.60
CA THR A 139 -20.02 -3.30 11.05
C THR A 139 -19.60 -4.44 10.13
N LYS A 140 -19.62 -5.68 10.63
CA LYS A 140 -19.34 -6.88 9.82
C LYS A 140 -20.51 -7.26 8.90
N LYS A 141 -21.69 -6.69 9.14
CA LYS A 141 -22.88 -7.03 8.36
C LYS A 141 -22.70 -6.62 6.91
N GLU A 142 -23.19 -7.46 6.01
CA GLU A 142 -23.27 -7.17 4.57
C GLU A 142 -21.96 -6.73 3.91
N TYR A 143 -20.80 -7.18 4.45
CA TYR A 143 -19.48 -6.81 3.90
C TYR A 143 -19.39 -7.04 2.39
N LEU A 144 -19.95 -8.16 1.89
CA LEU A 144 -19.96 -8.48 0.46
C LEU A 144 -20.83 -7.56 -0.39
N LYS A 145 -21.68 -6.74 0.25
CA LYS A 145 -22.55 -5.74 -0.41
C LYS A 145 -21.94 -4.34 -0.42
N THR A 146 -20.80 -4.13 0.21
CA THR A 146 -20.12 -2.83 0.26
C THR A 146 -19.65 -2.37 -1.12
N SER A 147 -19.55 -1.07 -1.31
CA SER A 147 -18.92 -0.49 -2.50
C SER A 147 -17.46 -0.90 -2.62
N TYR A 148 -16.73 -1.00 -1.50
CA TYR A 148 -15.40 -1.57 -1.45
C TYR A 148 -15.31 -2.95 -2.12
N HIS A 149 -16.23 -3.87 -1.80
CA HIS A 149 -16.18 -5.23 -2.34
C HIS A 149 -16.79 -5.35 -3.74
N LYS A 150 -17.86 -4.62 -4.03
CA LYS A 150 -18.62 -4.77 -5.28
C LYS A 150 -18.17 -3.87 -6.41
N LEU A 151 -17.81 -2.64 -6.11
CA LEU A 151 -17.54 -1.60 -7.08
C LEU A 151 -16.05 -1.34 -7.25
N LEU A 152 -15.33 -1.07 -6.15
CA LEU A 152 -13.91 -0.74 -6.19
C LEU A 152 -13.09 -1.76 -6.98
N MET A 153 -13.36 -3.05 -6.82
CA MET A 153 -12.62 -4.11 -7.51
C MET A 153 -12.81 -4.14 -9.03
N LYS A 154 -13.83 -3.45 -9.54
CA LYS A 154 -14.15 -3.39 -10.97
C LYS A 154 -13.57 -2.16 -11.66
N GLU A 155 -13.05 -1.22 -10.88
CA GLU A 155 -12.51 0.02 -11.40
C GLU A 155 -11.18 -0.20 -12.14
N SER A 156 -10.95 0.57 -13.20
CA SER A 156 -9.76 0.50 -14.04
C SER A 156 -8.47 0.71 -13.28
N PHE A 157 -8.50 1.52 -12.23
CA PHE A 157 -7.34 1.81 -11.36
C PHE A 157 -7.08 0.73 -10.31
N TYR A 158 -8.01 -0.19 -10.05
CA TYR A 158 -7.86 -1.21 -9.00
C TYR A 158 -6.60 -2.09 -9.17
N PRO A 159 -6.18 -2.51 -10.37
CA PRO A 159 -4.93 -3.25 -10.55
C PRO A 159 -3.68 -2.49 -10.10
N PHE A 160 -3.76 -1.17 -9.96
CA PHE A 160 -2.67 -0.28 -9.57
C PHE A 160 -2.74 0.16 -8.10
N ILE A 161 -3.62 -0.47 -7.31
CA ILE A 161 -3.74 -0.24 -5.88
C ILE A 161 -3.14 -1.41 -5.11
N THR A 162 -2.35 -1.14 -4.09
CA THR A 162 -1.93 -2.14 -3.10
C THR A 162 -2.56 -1.83 -1.74
N ILE A 163 -3.13 -2.84 -1.09
CA ILE A 163 -3.94 -2.65 0.11
C ILE A 163 -3.20 -3.18 1.32
N ARG A 164 -3.27 -2.43 2.42
CA ARG A 164 -2.81 -2.86 3.75
C ARG A 164 -3.92 -2.64 4.77
N ASN A 165 -4.13 -3.59 5.66
CA ASN A 165 -5.04 -3.36 6.78
C ASN A 165 -4.40 -2.39 7.81
N ASN A 166 -5.22 -1.86 8.71
CA ASN A 166 -4.78 -0.89 9.71
C ASN A 166 -3.63 -1.42 10.60
N LYS A 167 -3.62 -2.70 10.95
CA LYS A 167 -2.54 -3.29 11.77
C LYS A 167 -1.20 -3.21 11.05
N THR A 168 -1.20 -3.57 9.77
CA THR A 168 0.01 -3.48 8.94
C THR A 168 0.44 -2.02 8.76
N PHE A 169 -0.50 -1.12 8.48
CA PHE A 169 -0.20 0.31 8.32
C PHE A 169 0.42 0.90 9.59
N ASN A 170 -0.20 0.69 10.74
CA ASN A 170 0.31 1.19 12.02
C ASN A 170 1.71 0.62 12.35
N LYS A 171 1.95 -0.66 12.01
CA LYS A 171 3.28 -1.24 12.19
C LYS A 171 4.33 -0.65 11.27
N LEU A 172 3.98 -0.37 10.02
CA LEU A 172 4.88 0.33 9.09
C LEU A 172 5.19 1.76 9.57
N GLU A 173 4.19 2.48 10.07
CA GLU A 173 4.35 3.78 10.68
C GLU A 173 5.33 3.73 11.87
N GLU A 174 5.15 2.79 12.80
CA GLU A 174 6.06 2.56 13.93
C GLU A 174 7.51 2.32 13.46
N MET A 175 7.69 1.47 12.44
CA MET A 175 9.02 1.14 11.90
C MET A 175 9.68 2.30 11.13
N LEU A 176 8.90 3.25 10.64
CA LEU A 176 9.37 4.43 9.93
C LEU A 176 9.75 5.58 10.89
N ARG A 177 9.17 5.63 12.08
CA ARG A 177 9.53 6.61 13.13
C ARG A 177 10.95 6.36 13.63
#